data_7fbb11201464ca8dae6ff04951612007
#
_entry.id   7fbb11201464ca8dae6ff04951612007
#
_cell.length_a   1.000
_cell.length_b   1.000
_cell.length_c   1.000
_cell.angle_alpha   90.00
_cell.angle_beta   90.00
_cell.angle_gamma   90.00
#
_symmetry.space_group_name_H-M   'P 1'
#
loop_
_entity.id
_entity.type
_entity.pdbx_description
1 polymer ?
#
loop_
_entity_poly.entity_id
_entity_poly.type
_entity_poly.pdbx_seq_one_letter_code
_entity_poly.pdbx_strand_id
1 'polypeptide(L)'
;MTSLNPVFKIGMQISEMILAHESISKEEARLRSIEMLRAVGIPDPEKRMNDFPHQFSGGMRQRVMIAIALACNPSLLIADEPTTALDVTIQAQILELMIDLKQKRQDAAILIITHNLAVVAETCQRVIVMYGGKIQEIAPVKELFNNPLHPYTQGLLNSIPRPGREQHRERLRAIPGNVPSIMNLPVGCKFCTRCPVKIDICDTVEPPLVEITPGHSARCHLVKPVYEFSAGVNTNE
;
A
#
# COMPACT_ATOMS: atom_id res chain seq x y z
N MET A 1 -9.40 12.69 6.13
CA MET A 1 -10.87 12.65 5.98
C MET A 1 -11.46 13.90 5.34
N THR A 2 -10.68 14.64 4.58
CA THR A 2 -11.06 15.92 3.94
C THR A 2 -11.45 15.78 2.45
N SER A 3 -11.51 14.55 1.92
CA SER A 3 -11.71 14.32 0.48
C SER A 3 -13.15 14.49 -0.01
N LEU A 4 -14.14 14.42 0.90
CA LEU A 4 -15.52 14.77 0.57
C LEU A 4 -15.77 16.23 0.90
N ASN A 5 -16.31 16.98 -0.05
CA ASN A 5 -16.70 18.37 0.19
C ASN A 5 -17.96 18.39 1.07
N PRO A 6 -17.90 19.00 2.28
CA PRO A 6 -19.00 18.93 3.25
C PRO A 6 -20.25 19.68 2.83
N VAL A 7 -20.16 20.62 1.90
CA VAL A 7 -21.28 21.47 1.45
C VAL A 7 -22.02 20.93 0.23
N PHE A 8 -21.53 19.84 -0.39
CA PHE A 8 -22.20 19.19 -1.51
C PHE A 8 -22.79 17.83 -1.12
N LYS A 9 -23.92 17.50 -1.72
CA LYS A 9 -24.58 16.21 -1.56
C LYS A 9 -23.70 15.07 -2.10
N ILE A 10 -23.81 13.89 -1.51
CA ILE A 10 -23.04 12.71 -1.90
C ILE A 10 -23.25 12.37 -3.37
N GLY A 11 -24.51 12.30 -3.80
CA GLY A 11 -24.84 11.96 -5.19
C GLY A 11 -24.27 12.96 -6.20
N MET A 12 -24.23 14.25 -5.85
CA MET A 12 -23.63 15.27 -6.70
C MET A 12 -22.13 15.02 -6.91
N GLN A 13 -21.40 14.70 -5.85
CA GLN A 13 -19.94 14.48 -5.92
C GLN A 13 -19.59 13.26 -6.77
N ILE A 14 -20.39 12.18 -6.69
CA ILE A 14 -20.17 10.99 -7.54
C ILE A 14 -20.55 11.29 -8.99
N SER A 15 -21.72 11.90 -9.23
CA SER A 15 -22.19 12.21 -10.58
C SER A 15 -21.29 13.21 -11.29
N GLU A 16 -20.71 14.19 -10.59
CA GLU A 16 -19.76 15.15 -11.13
C GLU A 16 -18.49 14.46 -11.67
N MET A 17 -17.96 13.47 -10.93
CA MET A 17 -16.82 12.68 -11.39
C MET A 17 -17.15 11.94 -12.69
N ILE A 18 -18.31 11.30 -12.77
CA ILE A 18 -18.74 10.57 -13.97
C ILE A 18 -18.90 11.52 -15.16
N LEU A 19 -19.60 12.64 -14.97
CA LEU A 19 -19.86 13.63 -16.03
C LEU A 19 -18.59 14.36 -16.50
N ALA A 20 -17.58 14.46 -15.66
CA ALA A 20 -16.30 15.05 -16.02
C ALA A 20 -15.45 14.14 -16.96
N HIS A 21 -15.66 12.83 -16.90
CA HIS A 21 -14.86 11.86 -17.63
C HIS A 21 -15.61 11.14 -18.74
N GLU A 22 -16.95 11.16 -18.72
CA GLU A 22 -17.78 10.43 -19.67
C GLU A 22 -18.87 11.33 -20.25
N SER A 23 -19.12 11.20 -21.56
CA SER A 23 -20.14 11.97 -22.27
C SER A 23 -21.51 11.27 -22.18
N ILE A 24 -22.13 11.28 -20.98
CA ILE A 24 -23.42 10.68 -20.72
C ILE A 24 -24.43 11.72 -20.19
N SER A 25 -25.70 11.36 -20.14
CA SER A 25 -26.74 12.22 -19.60
C SER A 25 -26.65 12.35 -18.06
N LYS A 26 -27.21 13.46 -17.51
CA LYS A 26 -27.27 13.64 -16.04
C LYS A 26 -28.06 12.54 -15.35
N GLU A 27 -29.13 12.04 -16.00
CA GLU A 27 -29.95 10.96 -15.43
C GLU A 27 -29.17 9.64 -15.41
N GLU A 28 -28.43 9.32 -16.46
CA GLU A 28 -27.58 8.15 -16.52
C GLU A 28 -26.44 8.21 -15.48
N ALA A 29 -25.78 9.37 -15.32
CA ALA A 29 -24.79 9.59 -14.27
C ALA A 29 -25.40 9.41 -12.87
N ARG A 30 -26.65 9.88 -12.66
CA ARG A 30 -27.37 9.66 -11.41
C ARG A 30 -27.64 8.19 -11.13
N LEU A 31 -28.14 7.45 -12.09
CA LEU A 31 -28.40 6.01 -11.95
C LEU A 31 -27.09 5.23 -11.64
N ARG A 32 -26.04 5.52 -12.36
CA ARG A 32 -24.73 4.92 -12.12
C ARG A 32 -24.15 5.28 -10.75
N SER A 33 -24.37 6.51 -10.27
CA SER A 33 -23.97 6.90 -8.91
C SER A 33 -24.70 6.08 -7.84
N ILE A 34 -25.99 5.77 -8.04
CA ILE A 34 -26.75 4.88 -7.15
C ILE A 34 -26.17 3.46 -7.17
N GLU A 35 -25.84 2.94 -8.37
CA GLU A 35 -25.20 1.63 -8.51
C GLU A 35 -23.86 1.57 -7.78
N MET A 36 -23.04 2.62 -7.88
CA MET A 36 -21.76 2.71 -7.15
C MET A 36 -21.97 2.70 -5.63
N LEU A 37 -22.94 3.47 -5.11
CA LEU A 37 -23.26 3.45 -3.69
C LEU A 37 -23.73 2.07 -3.22
N ARG A 38 -24.52 1.37 -4.05
CA ARG A 38 -24.96 0.00 -3.79
C ARG A 38 -23.78 -0.97 -3.80
N ALA A 39 -22.89 -0.85 -4.78
CA ALA A 39 -21.71 -1.71 -4.92
C ALA A 39 -20.74 -1.61 -3.72
N VAL A 40 -20.63 -0.42 -3.11
CA VAL A 40 -19.83 -0.21 -1.89
C VAL A 40 -20.60 -0.48 -0.60
N GLY A 41 -21.84 -0.99 -0.69
CA GLY A 41 -22.63 -1.42 0.48
C GLY A 41 -23.19 -0.25 1.31
N ILE A 42 -23.53 0.88 0.69
CA ILE A 42 -24.29 1.96 1.33
C ILE A 42 -25.77 1.54 1.37
N PRO A 43 -26.43 1.51 2.55
CA PRO A 43 -27.86 1.21 2.66
C PRO A 43 -28.69 2.34 2.06
N ASP A 44 -29.85 2.01 1.47
CA ASP A 44 -30.81 2.96 0.87
C ASP A 44 -30.16 3.96 -0.10
N PRO A 45 -29.39 3.51 -1.11
CA PRO A 45 -28.53 4.37 -1.92
C PRO A 45 -29.31 5.48 -2.64
N GLU A 46 -30.55 5.23 -3.08
CA GLU A 46 -31.42 6.22 -3.71
C GLU A 46 -31.72 7.43 -2.80
N LYS A 47 -31.96 7.17 -1.52
CA LYS A 47 -32.18 8.21 -0.50
C LYS A 47 -30.87 8.91 -0.17
N ARG A 48 -29.79 8.15 0.02
CA ARG A 48 -28.47 8.63 0.41
C ARG A 48 -27.80 9.54 -0.62
N MET A 49 -28.21 9.49 -1.88
CA MET A 49 -27.79 10.46 -2.91
C MET A 49 -28.02 11.92 -2.50
N ASN A 50 -29.06 12.19 -1.72
CA ASN A 50 -29.46 13.54 -1.31
C ASN A 50 -28.85 13.98 0.02
N ASP A 51 -28.17 13.09 0.73
CA ASP A 51 -27.55 13.36 2.02
C ASP A 51 -26.20 14.06 1.85
N PHE A 52 -25.76 14.73 2.92
CA PHE A 52 -24.48 15.41 3.01
C PHE A 52 -23.46 14.54 3.76
N PRO A 53 -22.13 14.75 3.57
CA PRO A 53 -21.09 13.95 4.23
C PRO A 53 -21.21 13.87 5.77
N HIS A 54 -21.67 14.92 6.44
CA HIS A 54 -21.83 14.95 7.89
C HIS A 54 -22.93 14.01 8.42
N GLN A 55 -23.83 13.54 7.55
CA GLN A 55 -24.90 12.58 7.88
C GLN A 55 -24.43 11.12 7.77
N PHE A 56 -23.17 10.90 7.37
CA PHE A 56 -22.55 9.59 7.20
C PHE A 56 -21.57 9.28 8.34
N SER A 57 -21.51 8.02 8.77
CA SER A 57 -20.44 7.53 9.66
C SER A 57 -19.07 7.58 8.97
N GLY A 58 -18.00 7.44 9.74
CA GLY A 58 -16.62 7.40 9.18
C GLY A 58 -16.47 6.33 8.11
N GLY A 59 -16.91 5.11 8.38
CA GLY A 59 -16.84 4.00 7.43
C GLY A 59 -17.74 4.23 6.19
N MET A 60 -18.92 4.82 6.35
CA MET A 60 -19.77 5.19 5.20
C MET A 60 -19.10 6.25 4.33
N ARG A 61 -18.47 7.28 4.91
CA ARG A 61 -17.70 8.28 4.15
C ARG A 61 -16.56 7.65 3.37
N GLN A 62 -15.85 6.69 3.97
CA GLN A 62 -14.78 5.95 3.29
C GLN A 62 -15.32 5.13 2.10
N ARG A 63 -16.45 4.44 2.27
CA ARG A 63 -17.13 3.72 1.19
C ARG A 63 -17.55 4.64 0.04
N VAL A 64 -18.05 5.83 0.35
CA VAL A 64 -18.38 6.85 -0.66
C VAL A 64 -17.13 7.31 -1.42
N MET A 65 -16.01 7.53 -0.74
CA MET A 65 -14.74 7.87 -1.40
C MET A 65 -14.29 6.78 -2.37
N ILE A 66 -14.44 5.51 -1.98
CA ILE A 66 -14.17 4.36 -2.86
C ILE A 66 -15.14 4.37 -4.05
N ALA A 67 -16.43 4.63 -3.83
CA ALA A 67 -17.40 4.75 -4.92
C ALA A 67 -17.02 5.84 -5.93
N ILE A 68 -16.59 7.01 -5.47
CA ILE A 68 -16.11 8.10 -6.33
C ILE A 68 -14.87 7.65 -7.12
N ALA A 69 -13.89 7.04 -6.45
CA ALA A 69 -12.66 6.60 -7.10
C ALA A 69 -12.90 5.52 -8.17
N LEU A 70 -13.93 4.70 -8.01
CA LEU A 70 -14.28 3.60 -8.93
C LEU A 70 -15.34 3.99 -9.97
N ALA A 71 -15.96 5.17 -9.86
CA ALA A 71 -17.10 5.58 -10.67
C ALA A 71 -16.84 5.54 -12.19
N CYS A 72 -15.59 5.81 -12.60
CA CYS A 72 -15.14 5.79 -14.01
C CYS A 72 -14.34 4.53 -14.37
N ASN A 73 -14.49 3.44 -13.63
CA ASN A 73 -13.84 2.17 -13.90
C ASN A 73 -12.31 2.27 -14.16
N PRO A 74 -11.51 2.84 -13.24
CA PRO A 74 -10.08 3.01 -13.47
C PRO A 74 -9.36 1.66 -13.59
N SER A 75 -8.28 1.62 -14.39
CA SER A 75 -7.38 0.46 -14.45
C SER A 75 -6.38 0.41 -13.28
N LEU A 76 -6.20 1.52 -12.57
CA LEU A 76 -5.38 1.60 -11.36
C LEU A 76 -6.12 2.39 -10.26
N LEU A 77 -6.33 1.76 -9.10
CA LEU A 77 -6.80 2.41 -7.89
C LEU A 77 -5.62 2.65 -6.95
N ILE A 78 -5.36 3.90 -6.56
CA ILE A 78 -4.36 4.24 -5.55
C ILE A 78 -5.09 4.53 -4.23
N ALA A 79 -4.81 3.71 -3.21
CA ALA A 79 -5.39 3.80 -1.88
C ALA A 79 -4.30 4.19 -0.87
N ASP A 80 -4.26 5.47 -0.52
CA ASP A 80 -3.31 6.03 0.44
C ASP A 80 -3.91 5.99 1.84
N GLU A 81 -3.39 5.10 2.68
CA GLU A 81 -3.86 4.81 4.03
C GLU A 81 -5.40 4.65 4.12
N PRO A 82 -6.01 3.77 3.32
CA PRO A 82 -7.46 3.73 3.13
C PRO A 82 -8.25 3.37 4.39
N THR A 83 -7.58 2.90 5.43
CA THR A 83 -8.20 2.44 6.68
C THR A 83 -7.78 3.24 7.91
N THR A 84 -7.02 4.32 7.74
CA THR A 84 -6.59 5.18 8.84
C THR A 84 -7.79 5.80 9.57
N ALA A 85 -7.77 5.78 10.90
CA ALA A 85 -8.81 6.27 11.79
C ALA A 85 -10.16 5.53 11.71
N LEU A 86 -10.17 4.29 11.23
CA LEU A 86 -11.31 3.38 11.29
C LEU A 86 -11.06 2.31 12.38
N ASP A 87 -12.15 1.83 12.98
CA ASP A 87 -12.06 0.65 13.85
C ASP A 87 -11.70 -0.61 13.04
N VAL A 88 -11.16 -1.62 13.74
CA VAL A 88 -10.61 -2.85 13.10
C VAL A 88 -11.66 -3.57 12.24
N THR A 89 -12.93 -3.58 12.69
CA THR A 89 -14.00 -4.25 11.97
C THR A 89 -14.32 -3.55 10.64
N ILE A 90 -14.46 -2.22 10.67
CA ILE A 90 -14.70 -1.42 9.46
C ILE A 90 -13.48 -1.47 8.53
N GLN A 91 -12.27 -1.48 9.09
CA GLN A 91 -11.03 -1.65 8.32
C GLN A 91 -11.05 -2.93 7.49
N ALA A 92 -11.36 -4.08 8.12
CA ALA A 92 -11.46 -5.35 7.43
C ALA A 92 -12.52 -5.33 6.30
N GLN A 93 -13.71 -4.77 6.58
CA GLN A 93 -14.78 -4.63 5.58
C GLN A 93 -14.40 -3.75 4.38
N ILE A 94 -13.63 -2.69 4.59
CA ILE A 94 -13.15 -1.81 3.51
C ILE A 94 -12.13 -2.54 2.62
N LEU A 95 -11.21 -3.29 3.23
CA LEU A 95 -10.22 -4.07 2.49
C LEU A 95 -10.86 -5.19 1.68
N GLU A 96 -11.80 -5.94 2.28
CA GLU A 96 -12.58 -6.97 1.60
C GLU A 96 -13.34 -6.39 0.40
N LEU A 97 -14.04 -5.26 0.59
CA LEU A 97 -14.72 -4.55 -0.49
C LEU A 97 -13.76 -4.20 -1.65
N MET A 98 -12.57 -3.68 -1.36
CA MET A 98 -11.58 -3.34 -2.39
C MET A 98 -11.10 -4.59 -3.14
N ILE A 99 -10.86 -5.70 -2.45
CA ILE A 99 -10.47 -6.98 -3.04
C ILE A 99 -11.59 -7.54 -3.93
N ASP A 100 -12.83 -7.54 -3.46
CA ASP A 100 -13.98 -8.01 -4.22
C ASP A 100 -14.19 -7.22 -5.51
N LEU A 101 -14.06 -5.89 -5.43
CA LEU A 101 -14.18 -5.02 -6.59
C LEU A 101 -13.04 -5.27 -7.60
N LYS A 102 -11.82 -5.55 -7.12
CA LYS A 102 -10.69 -5.93 -7.97
C LYS A 102 -10.90 -7.29 -8.62
N GLN A 103 -11.46 -8.28 -7.90
CA GLN A 103 -11.71 -9.62 -8.45
C GLN A 103 -12.73 -9.61 -9.59
N LYS A 104 -13.72 -8.70 -9.55
CA LYS A 104 -14.69 -8.48 -10.61
C LYS A 104 -14.07 -7.86 -11.87
N ARG A 105 -12.85 -7.30 -11.75
CA ARG A 105 -12.11 -6.63 -12.83
C ARG A 105 -10.67 -7.15 -12.90
N GLN A 106 -10.45 -8.12 -13.79
CA GLN A 106 -9.11 -8.73 -13.97
C GLN A 106 -8.07 -7.77 -14.56
N ASP A 107 -8.52 -6.73 -15.27
CA ASP A 107 -7.71 -5.68 -15.90
C ASP A 107 -7.33 -4.54 -14.96
N ALA A 108 -7.82 -4.55 -13.71
CA ALA A 108 -7.56 -3.50 -12.72
C ALA A 108 -6.49 -3.90 -11.71
N ALA A 109 -5.70 -2.92 -11.29
CA ALA A 109 -4.72 -3.04 -10.21
C ALA A 109 -5.06 -2.12 -9.04
N ILE A 110 -4.64 -2.52 -7.82
CA ILE A 110 -4.74 -1.68 -6.62
C ILE A 110 -3.33 -1.46 -6.08
N LEU A 111 -2.96 -0.19 -5.88
CA LEU A 111 -1.76 0.22 -5.15
C LEU A 111 -2.19 0.68 -3.76
N ILE A 112 -1.86 -0.10 -2.73
CA ILE A 112 -2.15 0.24 -1.33
C ILE A 112 -0.89 0.83 -0.69
N ILE A 113 -0.99 2.04 -0.15
CA ILE A 113 0.03 2.67 0.68
C ILE A 113 -0.43 2.51 2.13
N THR A 114 0.37 1.83 2.95
CA THR A 114 0.03 1.55 4.34
C THR A 114 1.27 1.27 5.18
N HIS A 115 1.20 1.54 6.46
CA HIS A 115 2.19 1.12 7.46
C HIS A 115 1.76 -0.17 8.20
N ASN A 116 0.59 -0.72 7.89
CA ASN A 116 0.08 -1.93 8.55
C ASN A 116 0.50 -3.19 7.79
N LEU A 117 1.52 -3.88 8.32
CA LEU A 117 2.06 -5.09 7.71
C LEU A 117 1.09 -6.28 7.72
N ALA A 118 0.09 -6.32 8.62
CA ALA A 118 -0.95 -7.35 8.58
C ALA A 118 -1.83 -7.19 7.33
N VAL A 119 -2.24 -5.95 7.02
CA VAL A 119 -2.95 -5.63 5.78
C VAL A 119 -2.14 -6.06 4.56
N VAL A 120 -0.84 -5.76 4.53
CA VAL A 120 0.05 -6.16 3.43
C VAL A 120 0.08 -7.67 3.27
N ALA A 121 0.23 -8.43 4.37
CA ALA A 121 0.31 -9.89 4.35
C ALA A 121 -0.96 -10.55 3.81
N GLU A 122 -2.12 -10.00 4.13
CA GLU A 122 -3.42 -10.57 3.79
C GLU A 122 -3.91 -10.17 2.38
N THR A 123 -3.56 -8.96 1.92
CA THR A 123 -4.20 -8.40 0.72
C THR A 123 -3.29 -8.26 -0.49
N CYS A 124 -1.97 -8.14 -0.30
CA CYS A 124 -1.04 -7.83 -1.37
C CYS A 124 -0.42 -9.08 -2.00
N GLN A 125 -0.15 -9.03 -3.30
CA GLN A 125 0.65 -10.04 -4.00
C GLN A 125 2.12 -9.67 -4.04
N ARG A 126 2.42 -8.38 -4.14
CA ARG A 126 3.77 -7.81 -4.24
C ARG A 126 3.89 -6.63 -3.30
N VAL A 127 5.06 -6.47 -2.72
CA VAL A 127 5.34 -5.42 -1.73
C VAL A 127 6.53 -4.59 -2.17
N ILE A 128 6.43 -3.28 -1.94
CA ILE A 128 7.51 -2.31 -2.10
C ILE A 128 7.75 -1.68 -0.73
N VAL A 129 8.93 -1.91 -0.16
CA VAL A 129 9.33 -1.30 1.12
C VAL A 129 10.11 -0.03 0.83
N MET A 130 9.68 1.08 1.44
CA MET A 130 10.30 2.39 1.26
C MET A 130 10.87 2.92 2.58
N TYR A 131 12.02 3.58 2.49
CA TYR A 131 12.64 4.31 3.61
C TYR A 131 13.40 5.52 3.09
N GLY A 132 13.21 6.69 3.72
CA GLY A 132 13.88 7.93 3.32
C GLY A 132 13.64 8.34 1.87
N GLY A 133 12.41 8.13 1.35
CA GLY A 133 12.04 8.46 -0.04
C GLY A 133 12.60 7.51 -1.10
N LYS A 134 13.27 6.42 -0.71
CA LYS A 134 13.85 5.44 -1.63
C LYS A 134 13.27 4.06 -1.43
N ILE A 135 13.14 3.30 -2.51
CA ILE A 135 12.79 1.89 -2.46
C ILE A 135 13.98 1.11 -1.90
N GLN A 136 13.75 0.36 -0.84
CA GLN A 136 14.75 -0.47 -0.18
C GLN A 136 14.64 -1.93 -0.60
N GLU A 137 13.42 -2.43 -0.79
CA GLU A 137 13.17 -3.81 -1.15
C GLU A 137 11.87 -3.93 -1.95
N ILE A 138 11.84 -4.83 -2.95
CA ILE A 138 10.66 -5.20 -3.73
C ILE A 138 10.62 -6.72 -3.79
N ALA A 139 9.49 -7.33 -3.39
CA ALA A 139 9.35 -8.78 -3.45
C ALA A 139 7.90 -9.22 -3.57
N PRO A 140 7.62 -10.46 -3.99
CA PRO A 140 6.37 -11.14 -3.70
C PRO A 140 6.14 -11.17 -2.19
N VAL A 141 4.89 -11.01 -1.74
CA VAL A 141 4.58 -10.91 -0.30
C VAL A 141 5.15 -12.09 0.50
N LYS A 142 5.02 -13.31 0.02
CA LYS A 142 5.53 -14.52 0.70
C LYS A 142 7.04 -14.48 0.88
N GLU A 143 7.79 -14.05 -0.16
CA GLU A 143 9.24 -13.92 -0.09
C GLU A 143 9.66 -12.82 0.89
N LEU A 144 8.98 -11.65 0.87
CA LEU A 144 9.30 -10.58 1.79
C LEU A 144 9.17 -11.00 3.26
N PHE A 145 8.12 -11.76 3.59
CA PHE A 145 7.87 -12.19 4.98
C PHE A 145 8.76 -13.36 5.42
N ASN A 146 9.14 -14.26 4.51
CA ASN A 146 9.96 -15.44 4.83
C ASN A 146 11.45 -15.16 4.71
N ASN A 147 11.88 -14.42 3.69
CA ASN A 147 13.28 -14.19 3.32
C ASN A 147 13.57 -12.70 3.09
N PRO A 148 13.34 -11.78 4.06
CA PRO A 148 13.61 -10.36 3.89
C PRO A 148 15.11 -10.13 3.70
N LEU A 149 15.48 -9.40 2.65
CA LEU A 149 16.88 -9.17 2.29
C LEU A 149 17.44 -7.89 2.92
N HIS A 150 16.64 -6.82 2.96
CA HIS A 150 17.11 -5.53 3.48
C HIS A 150 17.02 -5.47 5.01
N PRO A 151 18.06 -4.99 5.73
CA PRO A 151 18.04 -4.89 7.20
C PRO A 151 16.88 -4.07 7.78
N TYR A 152 16.38 -3.06 7.06
CA TYR A 152 15.20 -2.32 7.45
C TYR A 152 13.93 -3.20 7.44
N THR A 153 13.72 -3.98 6.36
CA THR A 153 12.59 -4.92 6.27
C THR A 153 12.64 -5.96 7.37
N GLN A 154 13.83 -6.51 7.64
CA GLN A 154 14.04 -7.44 8.76
C GLN A 154 13.67 -6.79 10.10
N GLY A 155 14.08 -5.55 10.33
CA GLY A 155 13.72 -4.77 11.51
C GLY A 155 12.22 -4.54 11.65
N LEU A 156 11.54 -4.18 10.56
CA LEU A 156 10.07 -4.02 10.54
C LEU A 156 9.35 -5.32 10.91
N LEU A 157 9.71 -6.43 10.27
CA LEU A 157 9.09 -7.74 10.50
C LEU A 157 9.36 -8.28 11.92
N ASN A 158 10.53 -7.97 12.50
CA ASN A 158 10.87 -8.34 13.88
C ASN A 158 10.14 -7.48 14.92
N SER A 159 9.58 -6.35 14.52
CA SER A 159 8.79 -5.47 15.40
C SER A 159 7.31 -5.91 15.50
N ILE A 160 6.86 -6.90 14.69
CA ILE A 160 5.49 -7.40 14.72
C ILE A 160 5.34 -8.45 15.83
N PRO A 161 4.30 -8.37 16.67
CA PRO A 161 3.94 -9.43 17.59
C PRO A 161 3.62 -10.72 16.83
N ARG A 162 4.30 -11.82 17.14
CA ARG A 162 3.99 -13.15 16.56
C ARG A 162 3.15 -13.95 17.53
N PRO A 163 1.97 -14.50 17.13
CA PRO A 163 1.21 -15.42 17.97
C PRO A 163 2.10 -16.61 18.40
N GLY A 164 2.04 -17.01 19.66
CA GLY A 164 2.81 -18.14 20.21
C GLY A 164 4.19 -17.81 20.81
N ARG A 165 4.71 -16.59 20.66
CA ARG A 165 5.93 -16.13 21.37
C ARG A 165 5.68 -15.57 22.78
N GLU A 166 4.44 -15.57 23.25
CA GLU A 166 4.05 -15.08 24.58
C GLU A 166 4.71 -15.85 25.73
N GLN A 167 5.19 -17.08 25.47
CA GLN A 167 5.89 -17.90 26.50
C GLN A 167 7.32 -17.45 26.79
N HIS A 168 7.93 -16.67 25.91
CA HIS A 168 9.20 -16.02 26.18
C HIS A 168 8.95 -14.51 26.12
N ARG A 169 9.10 -13.83 27.26
CA ARG A 169 9.04 -12.37 27.45
C ARG A 169 10.07 -11.60 26.60
N GLU A 170 10.23 -11.94 25.32
CA GLU A 170 11.04 -11.16 24.40
C GLU A 170 10.32 -9.85 24.10
N ARG A 171 10.87 -8.77 24.62
CA ARG A 171 10.43 -7.41 24.27
C ARG A 171 10.48 -7.26 22.76
N LEU A 172 9.42 -6.71 22.16
CA LEU A 172 9.41 -6.33 20.74
C LEU A 172 10.65 -5.47 20.46
N ARG A 173 11.47 -5.88 19.49
CA ARG A 173 12.69 -5.17 19.14
C ARG A 173 12.34 -4.04 18.18
N ALA A 174 12.11 -2.85 18.72
CA ALA A 174 12.00 -1.65 17.90
C ALA A 174 13.33 -1.38 17.17
N ILE A 175 13.26 -0.86 15.95
CA ILE A 175 14.44 -0.41 15.21
C ILE A 175 15.03 0.80 15.98
N PRO A 176 16.28 0.72 16.48
CA PRO A 176 16.86 1.79 17.30
C PRO A 176 17.10 3.06 16.47
N GLY A 177 17.22 4.19 17.18
CA GLY A 177 17.50 5.50 16.61
C GLY A 177 16.29 6.18 15.96
N ASN A 178 16.45 7.43 15.59
CA ASN A 178 15.42 8.27 14.97
C ASN A 178 15.49 8.19 13.44
N VAL A 179 14.34 8.33 12.79
CA VAL A 179 14.30 8.49 11.32
C VAL A 179 14.93 9.85 10.98
N PRO A 180 15.95 9.89 10.10
CA PRO A 180 16.57 11.14 9.69
C PRO A 180 15.53 12.04 9.00
N SER A 181 15.68 13.36 9.17
CA SER A 181 14.87 14.32 8.44
C SER A 181 15.08 14.16 6.93
N ILE A 182 14.01 14.31 6.15
CA ILE A 182 14.07 14.28 4.68
C ILE A 182 15.04 15.36 4.14
N MET A 183 15.19 16.48 4.86
CA MET A 183 16.12 17.56 4.50
C MET A 183 17.59 17.19 4.75
N ASN A 184 17.87 16.19 5.61
CA ASN A 184 19.23 15.81 6.02
C ASN A 184 19.41 14.29 5.92
N LEU A 185 19.03 13.71 4.78
CA LEU A 185 19.23 12.29 4.51
C LEU A 185 20.72 12.00 4.30
N PRO A 186 21.23 10.81 4.75
CA PRO A 186 22.58 10.36 4.46
C PRO A 186 22.86 10.36 2.95
N VAL A 187 24.09 10.71 2.56
CA VAL A 187 24.55 10.70 1.16
C VAL A 187 24.51 9.27 0.62
N GLY A 188 25.03 8.32 1.39
CA GLY A 188 25.03 6.89 1.04
C GLY A 188 23.68 6.20 1.29
N CYS A 189 23.72 5.01 1.88
CA CYS A 189 22.51 4.25 2.22
C CYS A 189 21.63 5.05 3.17
N LYS A 190 20.35 5.23 2.82
CA LYS A 190 19.40 6.05 3.61
C LYS A 190 19.12 5.47 5.01
N PHE A 191 19.34 4.15 5.17
CA PHE A 191 19.18 3.45 6.44
C PHE A 191 20.45 3.31 7.26
N CYS A 192 21.64 3.76 6.78
CA CYS A 192 22.96 3.51 7.40
C CYS A 192 23.04 3.96 8.86
N THR A 193 22.38 5.06 9.27
CA THR A 193 22.39 5.59 10.64
C THR A 193 21.69 4.69 11.66
N ARG A 194 20.86 3.74 11.20
CA ARG A 194 20.05 2.84 12.02
C ARG A 194 20.31 1.36 11.71
N CYS A 195 21.20 1.09 10.75
CA CYS A 195 21.49 -0.26 10.29
C CYS A 195 22.38 -1.00 11.28
N PRO A 196 21.97 -2.16 11.84
CA PRO A 196 22.78 -2.92 12.79
C PRO A 196 23.98 -3.63 12.14
N VAL A 197 23.99 -3.74 10.81
CA VAL A 197 25.03 -4.43 10.02
C VAL A 197 25.71 -3.48 9.03
N LYS A 198 25.76 -2.19 9.37
CA LYS A 198 26.38 -1.15 8.56
C LYS A 198 27.88 -1.46 8.30
N ILE A 199 28.32 -1.20 7.07
CA ILE A 199 29.73 -1.20 6.66
C ILE A 199 30.14 0.18 6.15
N ASP A 200 31.43 0.49 6.06
CA ASP A 200 31.94 1.85 5.79
C ASP A 200 31.40 2.48 4.49
N ILE A 201 31.29 1.70 3.43
CA ILE A 201 30.75 2.18 2.14
C ILE A 201 29.31 2.70 2.25
N CYS A 202 28.54 2.23 3.26
CA CYS A 202 27.16 2.68 3.44
C CYS A 202 27.03 4.17 3.80
N ASP A 203 28.08 4.81 4.30
CA ASP A 203 28.06 6.22 4.63
C ASP A 203 28.19 7.12 3.41
N THR A 204 28.91 6.67 2.40
CA THR A 204 29.35 7.51 1.27
C THR A 204 28.71 7.15 -0.06
N VAL A 205 28.33 5.89 -0.27
CA VAL A 205 27.79 5.39 -1.54
C VAL A 205 26.37 4.86 -1.34
N GLU A 206 25.42 5.38 -2.13
CA GLU A 206 24.06 4.84 -2.17
C GLU A 206 24.07 3.49 -2.93
N PRO A 207 23.64 2.36 -2.33
CA PRO A 207 23.57 1.10 -3.03
C PRO A 207 22.53 1.14 -4.16
N PRO A 208 22.80 0.53 -5.31
CA PRO A 208 21.80 0.36 -6.36
C PRO A 208 20.69 -0.59 -5.90
N LEU A 209 19.48 -0.42 -6.46
CA LEU A 209 18.43 -1.43 -6.35
C LEU A 209 18.74 -2.54 -7.37
N VAL A 210 19.08 -3.72 -6.90
CA VAL A 210 19.45 -4.87 -7.76
C VAL A 210 18.51 -6.04 -7.52
N GLU A 211 18.19 -6.77 -8.58
CA GLU A 211 17.43 -8.01 -8.49
C GLU A 211 18.37 -9.13 -8.02
N ILE A 212 18.00 -9.75 -6.91
CA ILE A 212 18.80 -10.80 -6.25
C ILE A 212 18.34 -12.18 -6.68
N THR A 213 17.02 -12.38 -6.69
CA THR A 213 16.33 -13.54 -7.27
C THR A 213 15.17 -13.04 -8.11
N PRO A 214 14.60 -13.85 -9.02
CA PRO A 214 13.50 -13.41 -9.87
C PRO A 214 12.35 -12.76 -9.09
N GLY A 215 12.07 -11.48 -9.39
CA GLY A 215 11.02 -10.68 -8.75
C GLY A 215 11.36 -10.16 -7.34
N HIS A 216 12.55 -10.45 -6.79
CA HIS A 216 13.00 -9.98 -5.48
C HIS A 216 14.24 -9.09 -5.60
N SER A 217 14.07 -7.81 -5.38
CA SER A 217 15.13 -6.79 -5.48
C SER A 217 15.39 -6.13 -4.15
N ALA A 218 16.65 -5.80 -3.86
CA ALA A 218 17.04 -5.08 -2.65
C ALA A 218 18.10 -4.01 -2.93
N ARG A 219 18.06 -2.92 -2.14
CA ARG A 219 18.99 -1.80 -2.16
C ARG A 219 19.96 -1.89 -0.98
N CYS A 220 20.90 -2.83 -1.02
CA CYS A 220 21.84 -3.07 0.07
C CYS A 220 23.19 -3.56 -0.44
N HIS A 221 24.32 -3.01 0.08
CA HIS A 221 25.66 -3.44 -0.29
C HIS A 221 26.01 -4.87 0.16
N LEU A 222 25.28 -5.42 1.14
CA LEU A 222 25.55 -6.76 1.68
C LEU A 222 24.86 -7.88 0.87
N VAL A 223 23.97 -7.53 -0.06
CA VAL A 223 23.20 -8.51 -0.85
C VAL A 223 23.76 -8.58 -2.25
N LYS A 224 24.05 -9.78 -2.73
CA LYS A 224 24.61 -10.01 -4.07
C LYS A 224 23.63 -10.81 -4.93
N PRO A 225 23.52 -10.51 -6.26
CA PRO A 225 22.74 -11.32 -7.18
C PRO A 225 23.26 -12.78 -7.21
N VAL A 226 22.31 -13.73 -7.28
CA VAL A 226 22.65 -15.16 -7.34
C VAL A 226 23.17 -15.55 -8.74
N TYR A 227 23.03 -14.66 -9.74
CA TYR A 227 23.31 -14.97 -11.16
C TYR A 227 24.75 -14.71 -11.65
N GLU A 228 25.72 -14.47 -10.77
CA GLU A 228 27.13 -14.28 -11.21
C GLU A 228 27.91 -15.57 -11.49
N PHE A 229 27.28 -16.76 -11.57
CA PHE A 229 28.01 -18.01 -11.84
C PHE A 229 27.50 -18.75 -13.10
N SER A 230 27.63 -18.11 -14.27
CA SER A 230 27.66 -18.84 -15.55
C SER A 230 28.29 -18.01 -16.68
N ALA A 231 29.35 -17.26 -16.41
CA ALA A 231 30.32 -16.91 -17.43
C ALA A 231 31.25 -18.11 -17.56
N GLY A 232 30.83 -19.10 -18.37
CA GLY A 232 31.63 -20.24 -18.71
C GLY A 232 32.94 -19.78 -19.34
N VAL A 233 34.03 -20.13 -18.69
CA VAL A 233 35.34 -20.22 -19.36
C VAL A 233 35.25 -21.41 -20.30
N ASN A 234 34.89 -21.15 -21.56
CA ASN A 234 35.28 -22.05 -22.66
C ASN A 234 36.76 -21.83 -22.91
N THR A 235 37.60 -22.62 -22.28
CA THR A 235 38.91 -22.89 -22.81
C THR A 235 38.82 -24.16 -23.66
N ASN A 236 38.60 -23.97 -24.95
CA ASN A 236 39.03 -24.95 -25.94
C ASN A 236 40.52 -24.71 -26.17
N GLU A 237 41.34 -25.70 -25.81
CA GLU A 237 42.43 -26.22 -26.59
C GLU A 237 42.62 -27.70 -26.24
#